data_cfcd530f59c119de3c80452442acaa46
#
_entry.id   cfcd530f59c119de3c80452442acaa46
#
_cell.length_a   1.000
_cell.length_b   1.000
_cell.length_c   1.000
_cell.angle_alpha   90.00
_cell.angle_beta   90.00
_cell.angle_gamma   90.00
#
_symmetry.space_group_name_H-M   'P 1'
#
loop_
_entity.id
_entity.type
_entity.pdbx_description
1 polymer ?
#
loop_
_entity_poly.entity_id
_entity_poly.type
_entity_poly.pdbx_seq_one_letter_code
_entity_poly.pdbx_strand_id
1 'polypeptide(L)'
;MPFVLPSSIARFIDGAPLTRDCVGESPCEVHAFSRGNDRFFLKLSAAVYAPTTYSVLREASVLQWLDGKLHVPEVVACAAGDGHEFMITRAVPGQPLSELMAEAPTVHQAFGEALRQLQAVPVEGCPFDSSASVRLRELEYLVGQGLIADDWDPETWPDLPTPEALIAHLHASVPVEDLAFSHGDLCDANLFLDARERLHFIDLGRGGLADRWLDIAFAHRNLAEELSPDAAERFIRQLGIPDQPARRLFFEQLDEMF
;
A
#
# COMPACT_ATOMS: atom_id res chain seq x y z
N MET A 1 14.20 -4.94 -21.82
CA MET A 1 14.26 -4.38 -20.46
C MET A 1 15.38 -3.36 -20.42
N PRO A 2 15.17 -2.16 -19.88
CA PRO A 2 16.19 -1.08 -19.86
C PRO A 2 17.17 -1.22 -18.68
N PHE A 3 17.12 -2.29 -17.90
CA PHE A 3 17.93 -2.52 -16.69
C PHE A 3 18.63 -3.88 -16.71
N VAL A 4 19.76 -3.98 -15.99
CA VAL A 4 20.52 -5.23 -15.83
C VAL A 4 20.11 -5.89 -14.52
N LEU A 5 19.63 -7.14 -14.62
CA LEU A 5 19.23 -7.90 -13.43
C LEU A 5 20.45 -8.27 -12.59
N PRO A 6 20.43 -8.04 -11.26
CA PRO A 6 21.44 -8.59 -10.35
C PRO A 6 21.51 -10.13 -10.47
N SER A 7 22.72 -10.68 -10.28
CA SER A 7 22.96 -12.13 -10.48
C SER A 7 22.07 -13.04 -9.64
N SER A 8 21.70 -12.63 -8.42
CA SER A 8 20.76 -13.38 -7.55
C SER A 8 19.36 -13.43 -8.15
N ILE A 9 18.87 -12.30 -8.65
CA ILE A 9 17.56 -12.15 -9.29
C ILE A 9 17.53 -12.94 -10.61
N ALA A 10 18.53 -12.72 -11.50
CA ALA A 10 18.63 -13.42 -12.77
C ALA A 10 18.68 -14.95 -12.61
N ARG A 11 19.43 -15.43 -11.60
CA ARG A 11 19.53 -16.87 -11.29
C ARG A 11 18.19 -17.45 -10.84
N PHE A 12 17.42 -16.71 -10.05
CA PHE A 12 16.12 -17.20 -9.62
C PHE A 12 15.11 -17.20 -10.76
N ILE A 13 15.09 -16.20 -11.62
CA ILE A 13 14.21 -16.15 -12.81
C ILE A 13 14.56 -17.29 -13.79
N ASP A 14 15.84 -17.63 -13.94
CA ASP A 14 16.35 -18.77 -14.74
C ASP A 14 15.81 -18.77 -16.19
N GLY A 15 15.74 -17.59 -16.81
CA GLY A 15 15.27 -17.42 -18.18
C GLY A 15 13.75 -17.52 -18.38
N ALA A 16 12.96 -17.61 -17.31
CA ALA A 16 11.52 -17.58 -17.41
C ALA A 16 11.03 -16.28 -18.08
N PRO A 17 10.02 -16.31 -18.96
CA PRO A 17 9.48 -15.13 -19.60
C PRO A 17 8.81 -14.23 -18.56
N LEU A 18 9.16 -12.95 -18.60
CA LEU A 18 8.56 -11.91 -17.76
C LEU A 18 7.41 -11.24 -18.50
N THR A 19 6.23 -11.21 -17.90
CA THR A 19 5.06 -10.49 -18.41
C THR A 19 4.84 -9.27 -17.52
N ARG A 20 4.87 -8.07 -18.11
CA ARG A 20 4.61 -6.84 -17.35
C ARG A 20 3.19 -6.86 -16.81
N ASP A 21 3.05 -6.57 -15.54
CA ASP A 21 1.78 -6.27 -14.89
C ASP A 21 1.52 -4.76 -15.01
N CYS A 22 0.35 -4.38 -15.47
CA CYS A 22 -0.02 -2.98 -15.71
C CYS A 22 -1.23 -2.57 -14.86
N VAL A 23 -1.55 -3.31 -13.81
CA VAL A 23 -2.72 -3.03 -12.95
C VAL A 23 -2.42 -1.94 -11.93
N GLY A 24 -1.18 -1.82 -11.45
CA GLY A 24 -0.82 -0.82 -10.44
C GLY A 24 -0.45 0.55 -11.03
N GLU A 25 -0.76 1.61 -10.31
CA GLU A 25 -0.45 3.01 -10.65
C GLU A 25 0.85 3.53 -10.02
N SER A 26 1.54 2.69 -9.23
CA SER A 26 2.79 3.09 -8.56
C SER A 26 3.95 3.28 -9.56
N PRO A 27 4.99 4.07 -9.22
CA PRO A 27 6.17 4.24 -10.06
C PRO A 27 7.04 2.96 -10.14
N CYS A 28 6.66 1.91 -9.44
CA CYS A 28 7.33 0.62 -9.50
C CYS A 28 6.91 -0.17 -10.74
N GLU A 29 7.85 -0.88 -11.36
CA GLU A 29 7.51 -1.85 -12.39
C GLU A 29 7.29 -3.23 -11.76
N VAL A 30 6.23 -3.93 -12.19
CA VAL A 30 5.91 -5.28 -11.75
C VAL A 30 5.86 -6.23 -12.95
N HIS A 31 6.48 -7.40 -12.81
CA HIS A 31 6.47 -8.43 -13.83
C HIS A 31 6.11 -9.78 -13.22
N ALA A 32 5.10 -10.44 -13.78
CA ALA A 32 4.74 -11.79 -13.41
C ALA A 32 5.56 -12.81 -14.18
N PHE A 33 5.90 -13.93 -13.54
CA PHE A 33 6.50 -15.11 -14.20
C PHE A 33 6.16 -16.39 -13.44
N SER A 34 6.36 -17.53 -14.08
CA SER A 34 6.14 -18.84 -13.47
C SER A 34 7.43 -19.65 -13.43
N ARG A 35 7.60 -20.43 -12.37
CA ARG A 35 8.69 -21.38 -12.21
C ARG A 35 8.14 -22.69 -11.65
N GLY A 36 8.17 -23.72 -12.43
CA GLY A 36 7.41 -24.94 -12.13
C GLY A 36 5.92 -24.66 -12.10
N ASN A 37 5.27 -25.02 -11.00
CA ASN A 37 3.84 -24.77 -10.78
C ASN A 37 3.57 -23.47 -10.01
N ASP A 38 4.61 -22.76 -9.60
CA ASP A 38 4.49 -21.56 -8.78
C ASP A 38 4.53 -20.30 -9.64
N ARG A 39 3.73 -19.30 -9.24
CA ARG A 39 3.74 -17.95 -9.81
C ARG A 39 4.50 -17.01 -8.90
N PHE A 40 5.27 -16.11 -9.51
CA PHE A 40 6.09 -15.11 -8.84
C PHE A 40 5.89 -13.74 -9.46
N PHE A 41 6.21 -12.71 -8.68
CA PHE A 41 6.27 -11.34 -9.15
C PHE A 41 7.67 -10.77 -8.90
N LEU A 42 8.25 -10.18 -9.93
CA LEU A 42 9.42 -9.32 -9.84
C LEU A 42 8.92 -7.88 -9.77
N LYS A 43 9.15 -7.21 -8.65
CA LYS A 43 8.90 -5.77 -8.46
C LYS A 43 10.23 -5.05 -8.46
N LEU A 44 10.29 -3.90 -9.10
CA LEU A 44 11.48 -3.05 -9.11
C LEU A 44 11.12 -1.57 -9.00
N SER A 45 11.99 -0.82 -8.34
CA SER A 45 11.91 0.63 -8.22
C SER A 45 13.24 1.27 -8.59
N ALA A 46 13.22 2.46 -9.19
CA ALA A 46 14.44 3.22 -9.44
C ALA A 46 15.04 3.70 -8.10
N ALA A 47 16.39 3.81 -8.05
CA ALA A 47 17.11 4.16 -6.82
C ALA A 47 16.72 5.55 -6.25
N VAL A 48 16.14 6.43 -7.07
CA VAL A 48 15.61 7.71 -6.59
C VAL A 48 14.49 7.52 -5.58
N TYR A 49 13.76 6.41 -5.61
CA TYR A 49 12.70 6.07 -4.66
C TYR A 49 13.20 5.36 -3.40
N ALA A 50 14.50 5.04 -3.27
CA ALA A 50 15.05 4.34 -2.11
C ALA A 50 14.77 5.02 -0.75
N PRO A 51 14.68 6.37 -0.64
CA PRO A 51 14.32 7.03 0.63
C PRO A 51 12.80 7.10 0.87
N THR A 52 11.98 6.46 0.05
CA THR A 52 10.51 6.54 0.11
C THR A 52 9.87 5.18 0.38
N THR A 53 8.56 5.16 0.56
CA THR A 53 7.76 3.94 0.69
C THR A 53 7.61 3.17 -0.64
N TYR A 54 8.05 3.75 -1.75
CA TYR A 54 8.19 3.05 -3.04
C TYR A 54 9.47 2.21 -3.17
N SER A 55 10.35 2.23 -2.15
CA SER A 55 11.50 1.32 -2.09
C SER A 55 11.06 -0.13 -1.98
N VAL A 56 11.38 -0.95 -2.98
CA VAL A 56 11.05 -2.38 -2.93
C VAL A 56 11.91 -3.15 -1.92
N LEU A 57 13.07 -2.63 -1.52
CA LEU A 57 13.87 -3.21 -0.43
C LEU A 57 13.25 -2.90 0.93
N ARG A 58 12.63 -1.72 1.09
CA ARG A 58 11.82 -1.42 2.28
C ARG A 58 10.63 -2.37 2.35
N GLU A 59 9.88 -2.54 1.26
CA GLU A 59 8.77 -3.47 1.18
C GLU A 59 9.20 -4.90 1.54
N ALA A 60 10.32 -5.39 0.97
CA ALA A 60 10.88 -6.69 1.31
C ALA A 60 11.13 -6.83 2.81
N SER A 61 11.64 -5.78 3.45
CA SER A 61 11.91 -5.78 4.90
C SER A 61 10.62 -5.80 5.72
N VAL A 62 9.57 -5.08 5.28
CA VAL A 62 8.24 -5.10 5.93
C VAL A 62 7.62 -6.50 5.82
N LEU A 63 7.62 -7.09 4.62
CA LEU A 63 7.09 -8.44 4.39
C LEU A 63 7.80 -9.49 5.25
N GLN A 64 9.13 -9.44 5.32
CA GLN A 64 9.92 -10.34 6.16
C GLN A 64 9.64 -10.17 7.65
N TRP A 65 9.42 -8.94 8.12
CA TRP A 65 9.08 -8.69 9.52
C TRP A 65 7.66 -9.16 9.86
N LEU A 66 6.75 -9.12 8.88
CA LEU A 66 5.36 -9.58 9.02
C LEU A 66 5.20 -11.10 8.91
N ASP A 67 6.23 -11.82 8.47
CA ASP A 67 6.17 -13.27 8.38
C ASP A 67 5.76 -13.90 9.73
N GLY A 68 4.78 -14.78 9.69
CA GLY A 68 4.17 -15.38 10.89
C GLY A 68 3.24 -14.46 11.70
N LYS A 69 3.07 -13.19 11.35
CA LYS A 69 2.12 -12.24 11.98
C LYS A 69 0.88 -12.02 11.13
N LEU A 70 1.07 -11.87 9.82
CA LEU A 70 0.02 -11.74 8.81
C LEU A 70 0.29 -12.69 7.64
N HIS A 71 -0.72 -12.99 6.85
CA HIS A 71 -0.54 -13.71 5.59
C HIS A 71 -0.10 -12.70 4.51
N VAL A 72 1.19 -12.68 4.23
CA VAL A 72 1.83 -11.80 3.25
C VAL A 72 2.63 -12.62 2.23
N PRO A 73 3.03 -12.03 1.08
CA PRO A 73 3.90 -12.70 0.12
C PRO A 73 5.23 -13.12 0.73
N GLU A 74 5.69 -14.34 0.42
CA GLU A 74 7.04 -14.77 0.71
C GLU A 74 8.05 -14.00 -0.15
N VAL A 75 9.00 -13.32 0.48
CA VAL A 75 10.13 -12.69 -0.21
C VAL A 75 11.15 -13.77 -0.54
N VAL A 76 11.31 -14.06 -1.83
CA VAL A 76 12.21 -15.11 -2.30
C VAL A 76 13.62 -14.60 -2.55
N ALA A 77 13.73 -13.40 -3.10
CA ALA A 77 15.02 -12.73 -3.34
C ALA A 77 14.82 -11.21 -3.36
N CYS A 78 15.83 -10.48 -2.92
CA CYS A 78 15.92 -9.04 -3.12
C CYS A 78 17.37 -8.62 -3.37
N ALA A 79 17.58 -7.55 -4.11
CA ALA A 79 18.92 -7.02 -4.42
C ALA A 79 18.81 -5.56 -4.92
N ALA A 80 19.92 -4.83 -4.82
CA ALA A 80 20.13 -3.57 -5.52
C ALA A 80 21.17 -3.73 -6.62
N GLY A 81 21.02 -3.00 -7.72
CA GLY A 81 21.99 -2.97 -8.81
C GLY A 81 21.49 -2.14 -9.99
N ASP A 82 22.41 -1.63 -10.79
CA ASP A 82 22.12 -0.86 -12.01
C ASP A 82 21.13 0.31 -11.78
N GLY A 83 21.27 1.02 -10.64
CA GLY A 83 20.40 2.15 -10.33
C GLY A 83 18.97 1.78 -9.94
N HIS A 84 18.71 0.50 -9.64
CA HIS A 84 17.40 0.00 -9.25
C HIS A 84 17.48 -0.91 -8.02
N GLU A 85 16.36 -1.03 -7.34
CA GLU A 85 16.09 -2.05 -6.34
C GLU A 85 15.17 -3.12 -6.94
N PHE A 86 15.35 -4.38 -6.53
CA PHE A 86 14.63 -5.53 -7.04
C PHE A 86 14.14 -6.41 -5.91
N MET A 87 12.93 -6.91 -6.01
CA MET A 87 12.36 -7.90 -5.12
C MET A 87 11.60 -8.95 -5.92
N ILE A 88 11.75 -10.23 -5.56
CA ILE A 88 10.90 -11.31 -6.05
C ILE A 88 10.07 -11.82 -4.88
N THR A 89 8.75 -11.88 -5.10
CA THR A 89 7.80 -12.47 -4.16
C THR A 89 7.07 -13.64 -4.80
N ARG A 90 6.64 -14.60 -3.97
CA ARG A 90 5.70 -15.64 -4.37
C ARG A 90 4.29 -15.09 -4.37
N ALA A 91 3.49 -15.42 -5.39
CA ALA A 91 2.08 -15.05 -5.44
C ALA A 91 1.32 -15.60 -4.22
N VAL A 92 0.47 -14.77 -3.63
CA VAL A 92 -0.48 -15.23 -2.61
C VAL A 92 -1.61 -16.03 -3.23
N PRO A 93 -2.23 -16.96 -2.51
CA PRO A 93 -3.41 -17.68 -3.00
C PRO A 93 -4.67 -16.80 -2.94
N GLY A 94 -5.71 -17.20 -3.69
CA GLY A 94 -7.00 -16.52 -3.68
C GLY A 94 -7.17 -15.56 -4.83
N GLN A 95 -8.17 -14.68 -4.69
CA GLN A 95 -8.51 -13.64 -5.66
C GLN A 95 -8.61 -12.29 -4.93
N PRO A 96 -8.30 -11.17 -5.60
CA PRO A 96 -8.40 -9.85 -4.99
C PRO A 96 -9.85 -9.50 -4.67
N LEU A 97 -10.08 -8.68 -3.65
CA LEU A 97 -11.45 -8.23 -3.31
C LEU A 97 -12.08 -7.41 -4.44
N SER A 98 -11.28 -6.77 -5.29
CA SER A 98 -11.76 -6.06 -6.49
C SER A 98 -12.58 -6.95 -7.43
N GLU A 99 -12.30 -8.24 -7.49
CA GLU A 99 -13.11 -9.20 -8.24
C GLU A 99 -14.39 -9.64 -7.51
N LEU A 100 -14.53 -9.32 -6.22
CA LEU A 100 -15.65 -9.67 -5.35
C LEU A 100 -16.59 -8.49 -5.03
N MET A 101 -16.40 -7.32 -5.62
CA MET A 101 -17.15 -6.10 -5.28
C MET A 101 -18.67 -6.27 -5.45
N ALA A 102 -19.11 -7.15 -6.36
CA ALA A 102 -20.55 -7.50 -6.48
C ALA A 102 -21.12 -8.18 -5.22
N GLU A 103 -20.25 -8.71 -4.33
CA GLU A 103 -20.61 -9.38 -3.09
C GLU A 103 -20.42 -8.44 -1.89
N ALA A 104 -21.04 -7.26 -1.91
CA ALA A 104 -20.85 -6.19 -0.93
C ALA A 104 -20.81 -6.64 0.56
N PRO A 105 -21.61 -7.59 1.06
CA PRO A 105 -21.49 -8.06 2.45
C PRO A 105 -20.14 -8.73 2.73
N THR A 106 -19.62 -9.54 1.81
CA THR A 106 -18.32 -10.21 1.91
C THR A 106 -17.19 -9.18 1.95
N VAL A 107 -17.26 -8.17 1.08
CA VAL A 107 -16.26 -7.09 0.98
C VAL A 107 -16.21 -6.27 2.28
N HIS A 108 -17.36 -5.84 2.82
CA HIS A 108 -17.42 -5.12 4.10
C HIS A 108 -16.83 -5.92 5.25
N GLN A 109 -17.17 -7.22 5.32
CA GLN A 109 -16.61 -8.11 6.34
C GLN A 109 -15.09 -8.26 6.19
N ALA A 110 -14.60 -8.40 4.96
CA ALA A 110 -13.17 -8.54 4.66
C ALA A 110 -12.38 -7.29 5.08
N PHE A 111 -12.85 -6.07 4.77
CA PHE A 111 -12.20 -4.84 5.23
C PHE A 111 -12.21 -4.71 6.76
N GLY A 112 -13.33 -5.02 7.42
CA GLY A 112 -13.40 -5.01 8.89
C GLY A 112 -12.43 -6.00 9.53
N GLU A 113 -12.32 -7.20 8.97
CA GLU A 113 -11.38 -8.24 9.42
C GLU A 113 -9.91 -7.82 9.12
N ALA A 114 -9.64 -7.22 7.95
CA ALA A 114 -8.32 -6.72 7.59
C ALA A 114 -7.84 -5.67 8.61
N LEU A 115 -8.65 -4.68 8.92
CA LEU A 115 -8.33 -3.67 9.94
C LEU A 115 -8.07 -4.31 11.32
N ARG A 116 -8.89 -5.29 11.71
CA ARG A 116 -8.71 -5.98 12.97
C ARG A 116 -7.37 -6.74 13.03
N GLN A 117 -6.99 -7.40 11.93
CA GLN A 117 -5.71 -8.13 11.85
C GLN A 117 -4.51 -7.18 11.85
N LEU A 118 -4.55 -6.10 11.06
CA LEU A 118 -3.50 -5.09 11.00
C LEU A 118 -3.28 -4.44 12.38
N GLN A 119 -4.35 -3.96 13.00
CA GLN A 119 -4.29 -3.28 14.30
C GLN A 119 -3.96 -4.23 15.47
N ALA A 120 -4.07 -5.54 15.28
CA ALA A 120 -3.64 -6.54 16.26
C ALA A 120 -2.16 -6.92 16.14
N VAL A 121 -1.45 -6.50 15.10
CA VAL A 121 0.01 -6.68 14.99
C VAL A 121 0.68 -5.91 16.13
N PRO A 122 1.53 -6.56 16.95
CA PRO A 122 2.23 -5.87 18.03
C PRO A 122 3.09 -4.71 17.52
N VAL A 123 2.88 -3.53 18.10
CA VAL A 123 3.64 -2.32 17.73
C VAL A 123 5.04 -2.29 18.35
N GLU A 124 5.25 -3.01 19.45
CA GLU A 124 6.53 -3.10 20.11
C GLU A 124 7.57 -3.76 19.22
N GLY A 125 8.67 -3.05 18.99
CA GLY A 125 9.76 -3.51 18.15
C GLY A 125 9.47 -3.47 16.64
N CYS A 126 8.40 -2.83 16.20
CA CYS A 126 8.20 -2.50 14.79
C CYS A 126 9.23 -1.46 14.35
N PRO A 127 10.10 -1.78 13.37
CA PRO A 127 11.13 -0.82 12.95
C PRO A 127 10.66 0.15 11.89
N PHE A 128 9.39 0.05 11.45
CA PHE A 128 8.85 0.83 10.34
C PHE A 128 7.94 1.94 10.87
N ASP A 129 8.36 3.17 10.66
CA ASP A 129 7.58 4.37 10.95
C ASP A 129 6.89 4.83 9.66
N SER A 130 5.58 4.89 9.67
CA SER A 130 4.71 5.38 8.58
C SER A 130 3.76 6.46 9.09
N SER A 131 4.15 7.13 10.21
CA SER A 131 3.39 8.24 10.80
C SER A 131 3.17 9.37 9.80
N ALA A 132 2.16 10.22 10.08
CA ALA A 132 1.87 11.38 9.25
C ALA A 132 3.09 12.27 9.03
N SER A 133 3.94 12.44 10.06
CA SER A 133 5.16 13.24 9.95
C SER A 133 6.22 12.61 9.03
N VAL A 134 6.30 11.28 8.94
CA VAL A 134 7.19 10.57 8.03
C VAL A 134 6.67 10.71 6.61
N ARG A 135 5.36 10.48 6.40
CA ARG A 135 4.72 10.62 5.08
C ARG A 135 4.82 12.05 4.54
N LEU A 136 4.65 13.07 5.37
CA LEU A 136 4.83 14.46 4.95
C LEU A 136 6.25 14.74 4.46
N ARG A 137 7.28 14.24 5.17
CA ARG A 137 8.67 14.38 4.69
C ARG A 137 8.92 13.63 3.38
N GLU A 138 8.31 12.47 3.23
CA GLU A 138 8.37 11.72 1.98
C GLU A 138 7.72 12.50 0.83
N LEU A 139 6.55 13.08 1.07
CA LEU A 139 5.85 13.91 0.10
C LEU A 139 6.67 15.13 -0.32
N GLU A 140 7.28 15.84 0.65
CA GLU A 140 8.21 16.94 0.37
C GLU A 140 9.41 16.49 -0.48
N TYR A 141 9.92 15.28 -0.22
CA TYR A 141 10.97 14.70 -1.04
C TYR A 141 10.50 14.44 -2.47
N LEU A 142 9.33 13.81 -2.66
CA LEU A 142 8.77 13.51 -3.99
C LEU A 142 8.52 14.79 -4.79
N VAL A 143 7.92 15.81 -4.17
CA VAL A 143 7.73 17.15 -4.79
C VAL A 143 9.08 17.76 -5.16
N GLY A 144 10.04 17.75 -4.24
CA GLY A 144 11.36 18.33 -4.45
C GLY A 144 12.18 17.65 -5.55
N GLN A 145 11.89 16.38 -5.83
CA GLN A 145 12.52 15.62 -6.93
C GLN A 145 11.72 15.69 -8.24
N GLY A 146 10.53 16.31 -8.25
CA GLY A 146 9.66 16.32 -9.42
C GLY A 146 9.11 14.91 -9.75
N LEU A 147 8.84 14.10 -8.75
CA LEU A 147 8.40 12.70 -8.88
C LEU A 147 6.89 12.53 -8.67
N ILE A 148 6.19 13.61 -8.44
CA ILE A 148 4.71 13.63 -8.36
C ILE A 148 4.17 13.74 -9.77
N ALA A 149 3.08 13.03 -10.04
CA ALA A 149 2.36 13.15 -11.30
C ALA A 149 1.91 14.61 -11.56
N ASP A 150 1.99 15.05 -12.82
CA ASP A 150 1.60 16.40 -13.24
C ASP A 150 0.06 16.59 -13.29
N ASP A 151 -0.70 15.72 -12.66
CA ASP A 151 -2.16 15.62 -12.75
C ASP A 151 -2.90 16.17 -11.52
N TRP A 152 -2.27 17.10 -10.78
CA TRP A 152 -2.97 17.78 -9.69
C TRP A 152 -4.31 18.37 -10.17
N ASP A 153 -5.41 17.88 -9.58
CA ASP A 153 -6.75 18.37 -9.87
C ASP A 153 -7.22 19.35 -8.80
N PRO A 154 -7.21 20.66 -9.08
CA PRO A 154 -7.69 21.67 -8.14
C PRO A 154 -9.22 21.59 -7.91
N GLU A 155 -9.97 20.81 -8.72
CA GLU A 155 -11.41 20.63 -8.49
C GLU A 155 -11.68 19.67 -7.33
N THR A 156 -10.79 18.73 -7.07
CA THR A 156 -10.88 17.81 -5.93
C THR A 156 -10.76 18.55 -4.59
N TRP A 157 -9.85 19.52 -4.52
CA TRP A 157 -9.61 20.32 -3.31
C TRP A 157 -9.65 21.82 -3.59
N PRO A 158 -10.85 22.43 -3.75
CA PRO A 158 -10.98 23.83 -4.20
C PRO A 158 -10.30 24.87 -3.30
N ASP A 159 -10.15 24.58 -2.01
CA ASP A 159 -9.46 25.46 -1.05
C ASP A 159 -7.94 25.25 -1.03
N LEU A 160 -7.42 24.26 -1.76
CA LEU A 160 -6.02 23.85 -1.82
C LEU A 160 -5.54 23.80 -3.27
N PRO A 161 -5.34 24.94 -3.91
CA PRO A 161 -5.19 25.01 -5.37
C PRO A 161 -3.85 24.48 -5.91
N THR A 162 -2.90 24.17 -5.05
CA THR A 162 -1.58 23.64 -5.46
C THR A 162 -1.07 22.58 -4.47
N PRO A 163 -0.16 21.69 -4.91
CA PRO A 163 0.51 20.73 -4.03
C PRO A 163 1.15 21.38 -2.80
N GLU A 164 1.77 22.55 -2.95
CA GLU A 164 2.41 23.27 -1.83
C GLU A 164 1.37 23.78 -0.83
N ALA A 165 0.19 24.20 -1.30
CA ALA A 165 -0.91 24.62 -0.42
C ALA A 165 -1.44 23.44 0.37
N LEU A 166 -1.56 22.25 -0.24
CA LEU A 166 -1.94 21.02 0.44
C LEU A 166 -0.88 20.63 1.50
N ILE A 167 0.39 20.62 1.15
CA ILE A 167 1.48 20.31 2.11
C ILE A 167 1.45 21.25 3.32
N ALA A 168 1.31 22.56 3.07
CA ALA A 168 1.23 23.54 4.15
C ALA A 168 -0.01 23.32 5.03
N HIS A 169 -1.15 22.99 4.45
CA HIS A 169 -2.38 22.65 5.17
C HIS A 169 -2.19 21.39 6.03
N LEU A 170 -1.61 20.34 5.47
CA LEU A 170 -1.35 19.09 6.18
C LEU A 170 -0.41 19.30 7.37
N HIS A 171 0.69 20.06 7.22
CA HIS A 171 1.57 20.39 8.34
C HIS A 171 0.86 21.11 9.47
N ALA A 172 -0.09 22.01 9.15
CA ALA A 172 -0.85 22.77 10.15
C ALA A 172 -1.93 21.93 10.85
N SER A 173 -2.32 20.77 10.28
CA SER A 173 -3.46 19.97 10.72
C SER A 173 -3.12 18.54 11.15
N VAL A 174 -1.82 18.18 11.30
CA VAL A 174 -1.39 16.86 11.76
C VAL A 174 -2.12 16.48 13.05
N PRO A 175 -2.87 15.38 13.08
CA PRO A 175 -3.58 14.95 14.28
C PRO A 175 -2.59 14.38 15.32
N VAL A 176 -2.99 14.36 16.59
CA VAL A 176 -2.33 13.51 17.59
C VAL A 176 -2.65 12.05 17.21
N GLU A 177 -1.64 11.30 16.80
CA GLU A 177 -1.82 9.95 16.26
C GLU A 177 -2.08 8.92 17.36
N ASP A 178 -3.03 8.00 17.09
CA ASP A 178 -3.27 6.78 17.85
C ASP A 178 -2.66 5.62 17.07
N LEU A 179 -1.40 5.31 17.39
CA LEU A 179 -0.56 4.41 16.58
C LEU A 179 -1.00 2.96 16.65
N ALA A 180 -1.13 2.35 15.49
CA ALA A 180 -1.29 0.92 15.25
C ALA A 180 -0.40 0.52 14.08
N PHE A 181 -0.24 -0.79 13.82
CA PHE A 181 0.33 -1.21 12.54
C PHE A 181 -0.70 -0.96 11.44
N SER A 182 -0.26 -0.30 10.39
CA SER A 182 -1.07 0.09 9.23
C SER A 182 -0.50 -0.57 7.97
N HIS A 183 -1.38 -0.92 7.04
CA HIS A 183 -1.02 -1.29 5.67
C HIS A 183 -0.43 -0.09 4.92
N GLY A 184 -1.06 1.04 5.11
CA GLY A 184 -0.65 2.30 4.50
C GLY A 184 -1.15 2.53 3.07
N ASP A 185 -1.84 1.53 2.49
CA ASP A 185 -2.50 1.56 1.19
C ASP A 185 -3.59 0.48 1.13
N LEU A 186 -4.51 0.51 2.09
CA LEU A 186 -5.54 -0.51 2.25
C LEU A 186 -6.69 -0.30 1.26
N CYS A 187 -6.68 -1.07 0.18
CA CYS A 187 -7.74 -1.08 -0.84
C CYS A 187 -8.12 -2.51 -1.24
N ASP A 188 -9.14 -2.64 -2.06
CA ASP A 188 -9.66 -3.93 -2.54
C ASP A 188 -8.67 -4.70 -3.43
N ALA A 189 -7.83 -3.99 -4.19
CA ALA A 189 -6.78 -4.60 -5.01
C ALA A 189 -5.65 -5.23 -4.19
N ASN A 190 -5.40 -4.72 -2.96
CA ASN A 190 -4.32 -5.13 -2.08
C ASN A 190 -4.72 -6.21 -1.05
N LEU A 191 -5.99 -6.60 -1.03
CA LEU A 191 -6.54 -7.67 -0.20
C LEU A 191 -6.98 -8.86 -1.04
N PHE A 192 -6.48 -10.05 -0.71
CA PHE A 192 -6.85 -11.30 -1.36
C PHE A 192 -7.60 -12.21 -0.40
N LEU A 193 -8.65 -12.86 -0.88
CA LEU A 193 -9.42 -13.84 -0.13
C LEU A 193 -9.19 -15.24 -0.73
N ASP A 194 -8.67 -16.18 0.06
CA ASP A 194 -8.44 -17.53 -0.40
C ASP A 194 -9.69 -18.42 -0.25
N ALA A 195 -9.63 -19.65 -0.78
CA ALA A 195 -10.74 -20.61 -0.72
C ALA A 195 -11.10 -21.08 0.71
N ARG A 196 -10.33 -20.67 1.73
CA ARG A 196 -10.61 -20.91 3.16
C ARG A 196 -11.04 -19.64 3.87
N GLU A 197 -11.42 -18.60 3.11
CA GLU A 197 -11.81 -17.27 3.62
C GLU A 197 -10.71 -16.58 4.45
N ARG A 198 -9.43 -16.89 4.19
CA ARG A 198 -8.31 -16.20 4.83
C ARG A 198 -7.88 -15.02 4.00
N LEU A 199 -7.64 -13.91 4.68
CA LEU A 199 -7.11 -12.70 4.06
C LEU A 199 -5.59 -12.81 3.87
N HIS A 200 -5.13 -12.37 2.71
CA HIS A 200 -3.73 -12.15 2.40
C HIS A 200 -3.56 -10.70 1.98
N PHE A 201 -2.47 -10.08 2.44
CA PHE A 201 -2.15 -8.67 2.20
C PHE A 201 -0.98 -8.57 1.24
N ILE A 202 -1.08 -7.77 0.20
CA ILE A 202 0.03 -7.48 -0.73
C ILE A 202 0.33 -5.99 -0.74
N ASP A 203 1.44 -5.60 -1.36
CA ASP A 203 1.84 -4.21 -1.55
C ASP A 203 1.98 -3.41 -0.24
N LEU A 204 2.76 -3.96 0.70
CA LEU A 204 3.00 -3.41 2.04
C LEU A 204 4.20 -2.44 2.07
N GLY A 205 4.60 -1.88 0.93
CA GLY A 205 5.68 -0.89 0.86
C GLY A 205 5.47 0.32 1.77
N ARG A 206 4.21 0.74 1.96
CA ARG A 206 3.81 1.84 2.86
C ARG A 206 3.52 1.38 4.30
N GLY A 207 3.63 0.07 4.59
CA GLY A 207 3.29 -0.51 5.90
C GLY A 207 4.21 -0.03 7.02
N GLY A 208 3.65 0.12 8.22
CA GLY A 208 4.39 0.54 9.42
C GLY A 208 3.49 1.09 10.52
N LEU A 209 4.09 1.70 11.55
CA LEU A 209 3.36 2.40 12.60
C LEU A 209 2.78 3.70 12.06
N ALA A 210 1.46 3.81 12.11
CA ALA A 210 0.73 4.99 11.69
C ALA A 210 -0.55 5.13 12.53
N ASP A 211 -1.26 6.23 12.34
CA ASP A 211 -2.57 6.39 12.94
C ASP A 211 -3.53 5.29 12.45
N ARG A 212 -4.29 4.69 13.37
CA ARG A 212 -5.28 3.65 13.01
C ARG A 212 -6.33 4.13 12.00
N TRP A 213 -6.55 5.44 11.90
CA TRP A 213 -7.49 6.03 10.96
C TRP A 213 -6.97 6.13 9.53
N LEU A 214 -5.68 5.91 9.30
CA LEU A 214 -5.11 5.88 7.96
C LEU A 214 -5.78 4.81 7.10
N ASP A 215 -5.72 3.54 7.54
CA ASP A 215 -6.33 2.43 6.80
C ASP A 215 -7.87 2.48 6.83
N ILE A 216 -8.47 3.06 7.89
CA ILE A 216 -9.92 3.27 7.94
C ILE A 216 -10.35 4.29 6.87
N ALA A 217 -9.59 5.38 6.68
CA ALA A 217 -9.87 6.38 5.64
C ALA A 217 -9.77 5.76 4.25
N PHE A 218 -8.75 4.96 3.99
CA PHE A 218 -8.53 4.32 2.70
C PHE A 218 -9.60 3.28 2.39
N ALA A 219 -9.96 2.43 3.35
CA ALA A 219 -11.07 1.48 3.19
C ALA A 219 -12.40 2.20 2.97
N HIS A 220 -12.65 3.32 3.68
CA HIS A 220 -13.85 4.14 3.49
C HIS A 220 -13.90 4.73 2.08
N ARG A 221 -12.82 5.38 1.61
CA ARG A 221 -12.72 5.95 0.26
C ARG A 221 -12.95 4.87 -0.79
N ASN A 222 -12.23 3.76 -0.72
CA ASN A 222 -12.36 2.64 -1.67
C ASN A 222 -13.79 2.09 -1.73
N LEU A 223 -14.46 1.90 -0.57
CA LEU A 223 -15.86 1.47 -0.54
C LEU A 223 -16.83 2.52 -1.10
N ALA A 224 -16.54 3.81 -0.94
CA ALA A 224 -17.36 4.87 -1.50
C ALA A 224 -17.27 4.92 -3.03
N GLU A 225 -16.08 4.74 -3.57
CA GLU A 225 -15.79 4.77 -5.00
C GLU A 225 -16.31 3.51 -5.71
N GLU A 226 -15.99 2.33 -5.18
CA GLU A 226 -16.26 1.06 -5.85
C GLU A 226 -17.70 0.54 -5.62
N LEU A 227 -18.34 0.91 -4.51
CA LEU A 227 -19.70 0.48 -4.20
C LEU A 227 -20.67 1.66 -4.12
N SER A 228 -20.57 2.48 -3.11
CA SER A 228 -21.37 3.70 -2.93
C SER A 228 -21.01 4.43 -1.63
N PRO A 229 -21.31 5.75 -1.51
CA PRO A 229 -21.17 6.49 -0.26
C PRO A 229 -21.92 5.85 0.92
N ASP A 230 -23.12 5.30 0.68
CA ASP A 230 -23.90 4.59 1.71
C ASP A 230 -23.20 3.32 2.20
N ALA A 231 -22.47 2.62 1.34
CA ALA A 231 -21.69 1.46 1.71
C ALA A 231 -20.54 1.86 2.65
N ALA A 232 -19.80 2.90 2.31
CA ALA A 232 -18.72 3.45 3.12
C ALA A 232 -19.22 3.89 4.52
N GLU A 233 -20.34 4.59 4.58
CA GLU A 233 -20.94 5.01 5.84
C GLU A 233 -21.45 3.82 6.69
N ARG A 234 -21.96 2.75 6.05
CA ARG A 234 -22.30 1.51 6.76
C ARG A 234 -21.07 0.86 7.36
N PHE A 235 -19.96 0.83 6.63
CA PHE A 235 -18.68 0.30 7.10
C PHE A 235 -18.21 1.02 8.36
N ILE A 236 -18.18 2.35 8.38
CA ILE A 236 -17.80 3.12 9.58
C ILE A 236 -18.69 2.77 10.78
N ARG A 237 -20.01 2.68 10.58
CA ARG A 237 -20.93 2.28 11.67
C ARG A 237 -20.65 0.87 12.19
N GLN A 238 -20.25 -0.06 11.34
CA GLN A 238 -19.93 -1.45 11.70
C GLN A 238 -18.64 -1.59 12.50
N LEU A 239 -17.71 -0.63 12.40
CA LEU A 239 -16.49 -0.61 13.21
C LEU A 239 -16.78 -0.44 14.72
N GLY A 240 -17.97 0.10 15.08
CA GLY A 240 -18.38 0.26 16.47
C GLY A 240 -17.58 1.29 17.27
N ILE A 241 -16.82 2.14 16.60
CA ILE A 241 -16.06 3.25 17.17
C ILE A 241 -16.68 4.59 16.74
N PRO A 242 -16.55 5.68 17.54
CA PRO A 242 -16.98 7.00 17.12
C PRO A 242 -16.27 7.44 15.85
N ASP A 243 -17.03 7.87 14.83
CA ASP A 243 -16.47 8.38 13.59
C ASP A 243 -15.68 9.68 13.81
N GLN A 244 -14.60 9.85 13.05
CA GLN A 244 -13.73 11.02 13.06
C GLN A 244 -13.55 11.58 11.63
N PRO A 245 -14.56 12.21 11.04
CA PRO A 245 -14.54 12.65 9.64
C PRO A 245 -13.35 13.56 9.32
N ALA A 246 -12.99 14.48 10.21
CA ALA A 246 -11.84 15.37 10.00
C ALA A 246 -10.51 14.59 9.95
N ARG A 247 -10.38 13.48 10.68
CA ARG A 247 -9.20 12.64 10.67
C ARG A 247 -9.14 11.79 9.41
N ARG A 248 -10.28 11.26 8.94
CA ARG A 248 -10.37 10.58 7.64
C ARG A 248 -9.96 11.52 6.52
N LEU A 249 -10.54 12.71 6.48
CA LEU A 249 -10.21 13.73 5.48
C LEU A 249 -8.71 14.07 5.45
N PHE A 250 -8.08 14.20 6.64
CA PHE A 250 -6.64 14.44 6.72
C PHE A 250 -5.83 13.35 6.01
N PHE A 251 -6.17 12.06 6.23
CA PHE A 251 -5.45 10.94 5.63
C PHE A 251 -5.78 10.76 4.14
N GLU A 252 -6.98 11.07 3.70
CA GLU A 252 -7.34 11.13 2.27
C GLU A 252 -6.52 12.21 1.56
N GLN A 253 -6.42 13.41 2.15
CA GLN A 253 -5.59 14.50 1.62
C GLN A 253 -4.09 14.18 1.65
N LEU A 254 -3.62 13.46 2.68
CA LEU A 254 -2.21 13.06 2.78
C LEU A 254 -1.82 12.07 1.67
N ASP A 255 -2.76 11.27 1.17
CA ASP A 255 -2.53 10.27 0.12
C ASP A 255 -2.62 10.85 -1.31
N GLU A 256 -3.16 12.03 -1.48
CA GLU A 256 -3.49 12.63 -2.78
C GLU A 256 -2.31 12.73 -3.76
N MET A 257 -1.09 12.73 -3.26
CA MET A 257 0.11 12.91 -4.07
C MET A 257 1.06 11.69 -4.03
N PHE A 258 0.56 10.53 -3.58
CA PHE A 258 1.33 9.29 -3.52
C PHE A 258 1.00 8.33 -4.66
#